data_6375c3ce1a5c879b6ec589226e289819
#
_entry.id   6375c3ce1a5c879b6ec589226e289819
#
_cell.length_a   1.000
_cell.length_b   1.000
_cell.length_c   1.000
_cell.angle_alpha   90.00
_cell.angle_beta   90.00
_cell.angle_gamma   90.00
#
_symmetry.space_group_name_H-M   'P 1'
#
loop_
_entity.id
_entity.type
_entity.pdbx_description
1 polymer ?
#
loop_
_entity_poly.entity_id
_entity_poly.type
_entity_poly.pdbx_seq_one_letter_code
_entity_poly.pdbx_strand_id
1 'polypeptide(L)'
;MKTIRTAGTAIALALIPCAAHADPAEDIRAVAALDTAYQDAVERNDAEAMAAILHEDMILVLGNGSVHTRADLLNWARMRSIVYQHQVEDEGTQTVRLYGENAAVVTARLYLQGVRAGEPTEFRLWFSDTYVRTPQGWRYAFGQASTPLPPAR
;
A
#
# COMPACT_ATOMS: atom_id res chain seq x y z
N MET A 1 2.45 71.49 32.01
CA MET A 1 1.75 70.17 32.05
C MET A 1 2.38 69.31 31.02
N LYS A 2 3.15 68.25 31.41
CA LYS A 2 3.76 67.27 30.52
C LYS A 2 2.93 65.98 30.54
N THR A 3 2.31 65.63 29.41
CA THR A 3 1.57 64.37 29.24
C THR A 3 2.52 63.25 28.88
N ILE A 4 2.56 62.22 29.76
CA ILE A 4 3.33 60.97 29.53
C ILE A 4 2.43 60.01 28.73
N ARG A 5 2.88 59.62 27.53
CA ARG A 5 2.24 58.55 26.72
C ARG A 5 2.89 57.24 27.10
N THR A 6 2.16 56.36 27.75
CA THR A 6 2.53 54.97 27.97
C THR A 6 2.26 54.14 26.67
N ALA A 7 3.34 53.62 26.09
CA ALA A 7 3.24 52.66 24.98
C ALA A 7 3.01 51.28 25.55
N GLY A 8 1.84 50.69 25.31
CA GLY A 8 1.55 49.31 25.65
C GLY A 8 2.10 48.36 24.57
N THR A 9 3.05 47.52 24.96
CA THR A 9 3.59 46.46 24.08
C THR A 9 2.63 45.27 24.10
N ALA A 10 1.92 45.03 22.99
CA ALA A 10 1.10 43.84 22.83
C ALA A 10 2.01 42.65 22.43
N ILE A 11 2.10 41.66 23.33
CA ILE A 11 2.78 40.39 23.04
C ILE A 11 1.79 39.50 22.26
N ALA A 12 2.02 39.31 20.96
CA ALA A 12 1.28 38.36 20.16
C ALA A 12 1.78 36.94 20.47
N LEU A 13 0.94 36.15 21.15
CA LEU A 13 1.18 34.72 21.37
C LEU A 13 0.98 33.98 20.05
N ALA A 14 2.05 33.56 19.39
CA ALA A 14 2.00 32.72 18.20
C ALA A 14 1.56 31.31 18.63
N LEU A 15 0.33 30.91 18.28
CA LEU A 15 -0.13 29.53 18.36
C LEU A 15 0.64 28.72 17.33
N ILE A 16 1.61 27.92 17.78
CA ILE A 16 2.27 26.90 16.94
C ILE A 16 1.24 25.79 16.73
N PRO A 17 0.81 25.51 15.50
CA PRO A 17 -0.06 24.36 15.24
C PRO A 17 0.69 23.09 15.65
N CYS A 18 0.21 22.38 16.66
CA CYS A 18 0.64 21.04 16.99
C CYS A 18 0.28 20.18 15.77
N ALA A 19 1.28 19.72 15.00
CA ALA A 19 1.05 18.72 13.98
C ALA A 19 0.48 17.48 14.69
N ALA A 20 -0.78 17.15 14.42
CA ALA A 20 -1.38 15.94 14.93
C ALA A 20 -0.59 14.77 14.35
N HIS A 21 0.21 14.09 15.19
CA HIS A 21 0.84 12.83 14.82
C HIS A 21 -0.30 11.84 14.56
N ALA A 22 -0.26 11.18 13.41
CA ALA A 22 -1.22 10.12 13.13
C ALA A 22 -1.03 8.99 14.17
N ASP A 23 -2.14 8.47 14.68
CA ASP A 23 -2.12 7.35 15.61
C ASP A 23 -1.52 6.11 14.93
N PRO A 24 -0.41 5.54 15.44
CA PRO A 24 0.20 4.34 14.84
C PRO A 24 -0.78 3.18 14.67
N ALA A 25 -1.76 3.02 15.56
CA ALA A 25 -2.77 1.98 15.43
C ALA A 25 -3.77 2.27 14.30
N GLU A 26 -4.07 3.53 14.02
CA GLU A 26 -4.88 3.95 12.88
C GLU A 26 -4.13 3.71 11.58
N ASP A 27 -2.85 4.05 11.51
CA ASP A 27 -2.01 3.80 10.35
C ASP A 27 -1.90 2.32 10.01
N ILE A 28 -1.68 1.47 11.01
CA ILE A 28 -1.65 0.01 10.82
C ILE A 28 -2.97 -0.47 10.19
N ARG A 29 -4.12 -0.03 10.74
CA ARG A 29 -5.43 -0.42 10.19
C ARG A 29 -5.64 0.10 8.77
N ALA A 30 -5.25 1.35 8.51
CA ALA A 30 -5.38 1.97 7.18
C ALA A 30 -4.54 1.24 6.13
N VAL A 31 -3.28 0.93 6.45
CA VAL A 31 -2.37 0.20 5.54
C VAL A 31 -2.86 -1.23 5.32
N ALA A 32 -3.29 -1.95 6.37
CA ALA A 32 -3.85 -3.29 6.25
C ALA A 32 -5.06 -3.32 5.30
N ALA A 33 -6.00 -2.39 5.50
CA ALA A 33 -7.20 -2.29 4.66
C ALA A 33 -6.86 -1.91 3.21
N LEU A 34 -5.85 -1.05 3.01
CA LEU A 34 -5.41 -0.64 1.67
C LEU A 34 -4.76 -1.79 0.91
N ASP A 35 -4.00 -2.65 1.61
CA ASP A 35 -3.36 -3.83 1.05
C ASP A 35 -4.43 -4.86 0.60
N THR A 36 -5.36 -5.18 1.47
CA THR A 36 -6.50 -6.05 1.12
C THR A 36 -7.31 -5.49 -0.05
N ALA A 37 -7.55 -4.18 -0.07
CA ALA A 37 -8.25 -3.53 -1.19
C ALA A 37 -7.47 -3.62 -2.51
N TYR A 38 -6.12 -3.61 -2.44
CA TYR A 38 -5.28 -3.82 -3.62
C TYR A 38 -5.40 -5.25 -4.17
N GLN A 39 -5.33 -6.28 -3.31
CA GLN A 39 -5.51 -7.68 -3.75
C GLN A 39 -6.89 -7.89 -4.39
N ASP A 40 -7.91 -7.30 -3.81
CA ASP A 40 -9.29 -7.28 -4.30
C ASP A 40 -9.41 -6.61 -5.70
N ALA A 41 -8.74 -5.47 -5.90
CA ALA A 41 -8.69 -4.78 -7.19
C ALA A 41 -7.96 -5.62 -8.25
N VAL A 42 -6.87 -6.30 -7.89
CA VAL A 42 -6.15 -7.23 -8.77
C VAL A 42 -7.06 -8.39 -9.17
N GLU A 43 -7.76 -9.03 -8.22
CA GLU A 43 -8.69 -10.13 -8.51
C GLU A 43 -9.74 -9.73 -9.55
N ARG A 44 -10.32 -8.55 -9.41
CA ARG A 44 -11.31 -8.04 -10.37
C ARG A 44 -10.70 -7.50 -11.67
N ASN A 45 -9.38 -7.40 -11.78
CA ASN A 45 -8.70 -6.70 -12.88
C ASN A 45 -9.17 -5.24 -12.99
N ASP A 46 -9.37 -4.57 -11.85
CA ASP A 46 -9.83 -3.20 -11.74
C ASP A 46 -8.63 -2.24 -11.80
N ALA A 47 -8.23 -1.88 -13.00
CA ALA A 47 -7.07 -1.01 -13.23
C ALA A 47 -7.24 0.39 -12.62
N GLU A 48 -8.47 0.89 -12.47
CA GLU A 48 -8.74 2.20 -11.87
C GLU A 48 -8.55 2.17 -10.35
N ALA A 49 -9.13 1.17 -9.68
CA ALA A 49 -8.92 0.95 -8.26
C ALA A 49 -7.43 0.70 -7.93
N MET A 50 -6.74 -0.14 -8.73
CA MET A 50 -5.29 -0.33 -8.59
C MET A 50 -4.53 0.98 -8.75
N ALA A 51 -4.86 1.81 -9.74
CA ALA A 51 -4.19 3.09 -9.99
C ALA A 51 -4.33 4.08 -8.83
N ALA A 52 -5.43 4.04 -8.09
CA ALA A 52 -5.66 4.88 -6.92
C ALA A 52 -4.82 4.46 -5.70
N ILE A 53 -4.38 3.19 -5.65
CA ILE A 53 -3.59 2.63 -4.54
C ILE A 53 -2.09 2.69 -4.83
N LEU A 54 -1.69 2.41 -6.07
CA LEU A 54 -0.29 2.35 -6.48
C LEU A 54 0.37 3.74 -6.48
N HIS A 55 1.56 3.83 -5.90
CA HIS A 55 2.45 4.99 -6.06
C HIS A 55 2.85 5.17 -7.53
N GLU A 56 3.20 6.39 -7.93
CA GLU A 56 3.63 6.68 -9.32
C GLU A 56 4.89 5.90 -9.72
N ASP A 57 5.83 5.73 -8.77
CA ASP A 57 7.09 5.00 -8.94
C ASP A 57 7.00 3.53 -8.49
N MET A 58 5.80 2.94 -8.46
CA MET A 58 5.62 1.55 -8.04
C MET A 58 6.49 0.59 -8.84
N ILE A 59 7.18 -0.30 -8.11
CA ILE A 59 7.95 -1.43 -8.65
C ILE A 59 7.50 -2.73 -7.96
N LEU A 60 7.23 -3.76 -8.75
CA LEU A 60 6.97 -5.11 -8.28
C LEU A 60 8.07 -6.06 -8.74
N VAL A 61 8.68 -6.79 -7.81
CA VAL A 61 9.64 -7.86 -8.11
C VAL A 61 8.97 -9.21 -7.86
N LEU A 62 8.83 -10.02 -8.88
CA LEU A 62 8.26 -11.36 -8.75
C LEU A 62 9.33 -12.40 -8.36
N GLY A 63 8.90 -13.53 -7.83
CA GLY A 63 9.77 -14.61 -7.36
C GLY A 63 10.66 -15.24 -8.45
N ASN A 64 10.34 -15.05 -9.72
CA ASN A 64 11.19 -15.44 -10.86
C ASN A 64 12.27 -14.40 -11.22
N GLY A 65 12.35 -13.29 -10.46
CA GLY A 65 13.29 -12.19 -10.67
C GLY A 65 12.84 -11.16 -11.71
N SER A 66 11.65 -11.28 -12.30
CA SER A 66 11.14 -10.24 -13.19
C SER A 66 10.72 -8.99 -12.41
N VAL A 67 10.94 -7.81 -13.02
CA VAL A 67 10.65 -6.51 -12.42
C VAL A 67 9.62 -5.80 -13.28
N HIS A 68 8.58 -5.28 -12.64
CA HIS A 68 7.43 -4.67 -13.30
C HIS A 68 7.13 -3.31 -12.70
N THR A 69 6.78 -2.36 -13.56
CA THR A 69 6.40 -1.00 -13.17
C THR A 69 4.90 -0.89 -12.91
N ARG A 70 4.49 0.24 -12.33
CA ARG A 70 3.07 0.61 -12.22
C ARG A 70 2.34 0.48 -13.56
N ALA A 71 2.96 0.95 -14.64
CA ALA A 71 2.36 0.90 -15.97
C ALA A 71 2.11 -0.54 -16.44
N ASP A 72 3.04 -1.46 -16.16
CA ASP A 72 2.89 -2.88 -16.49
C ASP A 72 1.73 -3.51 -15.71
N LEU A 73 1.63 -3.24 -14.40
CA LEU A 73 0.55 -3.77 -13.55
C LEU A 73 -0.83 -3.31 -14.03
N LEU A 74 -0.97 -2.02 -14.33
CA LEU A 74 -2.23 -1.46 -14.84
C LEU A 74 -2.58 -1.99 -16.23
N ASN A 75 -1.56 -2.21 -17.08
CA ASN A 75 -1.78 -2.80 -18.41
C ASN A 75 -2.24 -4.26 -18.28
N TRP A 76 -1.64 -5.05 -17.38
CA TRP A 76 -2.08 -6.43 -17.15
C TRP A 76 -3.54 -6.51 -16.72
N ALA A 77 -3.97 -5.62 -15.82
CA ALA A 77 -5.37 -5.55 -15.42
C ALA A 77 -6.30 -5.20 -16.59
N ARG A 78 -5.96 -4.16 -17.38
CA ARG A 78 -6.76 -3.76 -18.55
C ARG A 78 -6.87 -4.85 -19.60
N MET A 79 -5.77 -5.56 -19.84
CA MET A 79 -5.70 -6.67 -20.79
C MET A 79 -6.25 -7.99 -20.24
N ARG A 80 -6.59 -8.02 -18.93
CA ARG A 80 -6.99 -9.23 -18.19
C ARG A 80 -6.00 -10.38 -18.44
N SER A 81 -4.70 -10.06 -18.32
CA SER A 81 -3.62 -11.02 -18.60
C SER A 81 -3.67 -12.26 -17.72
N ILE A 82 -4.30 -12.16 -16.55
CA ILE A 82 -4.74 -13.26 -15.72
C ILE A 82 -6.23 -13.05 -15.42
N VAL A 83 -7.04 -14.06 -15.62
CA VAL A 83 -8.43 -14.09 -15.19
C VAL A 83 -8.45 -14.81 -13.85
N TYR A 84 -8.51 -14.02 -12.78
CA TYR A 84 -8.49 -14.54 -11.41
C TYR A 84 -9.83 -15.15 -11.03
N GLN A 85 -9.77 -16.21 -10.26
CA GLN A 85 -10.87 -16.79 -9.48
C GLN A 85 -10.65 -16.45 -8.01
N HIS A 86 -9.40 -16.42 -7.55
CA HIS A 86 -8.97 -15.99 -6.23
C HIS A 86 -7.63 -15.26 -6.31
N GLN A 87 -7.55 -14.14 -5.62
CA GLN A 87 -6.35 -13.35 -5.34
C GLN A 87 -6.51 -12.82 -3.90
N VAL A 88 -6.41 -13.71 -2.91
CA VAL A 88 -6.80 -13.42 -1.53
C VAL A 88 -5.69 -13.78 -0.56
N GLU A 89 -5.56 -12.98 0.48
CA GLU A 89 -4.65 -13.30 1.59
C GLU A 89 -5.22 -14.44 2.43
N ASP A 90 -4.35 -15.39 2.81
CA ASP A 90 -4.73 -16.43 3.75
C ASP A 90 -5.01 -15.80 5.13
N GLU A 91 -6.14 -16.13 5.73
CA GLU A 91 -6.60 -15.58 7.01
C GLU A 91 -5.52 -15.69 8.12
N GLY A 92 -5.38 -14.62 8.90
CA GLY A 92 -4.45 -14.57 10.03
C GLY A 92 -2.97 -14.47 9.66
N THR A 93 -2.61 -14.33 8.37
CA THR A 93 -1.22 -14.22 7.95
C THR A 93 -0.75 -12.78 7.73
N GLN A 94 -1.67 -11.83 7.55
CA GLN A 94 -1.32 -10.43 7.32
C GLN A 94 -0.69 -9.81 8.57
N THR A 95 0.43 -9.14 8.37
CA THR A 95 1.13 -8.38 9.42
C THR A 95 1.57 -7.04 8.85
N VAL A 96 1.30 -5.95 9.57
CA VAL A 96 1.74 -4.60 9.22
C VAL A 96 2.77 -4.12 10.23
N ARG A 97 3.88 -3.57 9.74
CA ARG A 97 4.91 -2.92 10.54
C ARG A 97 5.16 -1.51 10.04
N LEU A 98 5.12 -0.54 10.94
CA LEU A 98 5.49 0.84 10.65
C LEU A 98 7.00 1.03 10.84
N TYR A 99 7.61 1.80 9.96
CA TYR A 99 8.99 2.25 10.04
C TYR A 99 9.02 3.78 10.02
N GLY A 100 8.98 4.37 11.21
CA GLY A 100 8.76 5.80 11.39
C GLY A 100 7.33 6.20 10.99
N GLU A 101 7.17 7.45 10.57
CA GLU A 101 5.85 8.03 10.27
C GLU A 101 5.42 7.85 8.81
N ASN A 102 6.36 7.52 7.92
CA ASN A 102 6.17 7.61 6.48
C ASN A 102 6.34 6.31 5.72
N ALA A 103 6.66 5.22 6.39
CA ALA A 103 6.82 3.92 5.74
C ALA A 103 6.13 2.81 6.54
N ALA A 104 5.54 1.87 5.83
CA ALA A 104 4.96 0.65 6.38
C ALA A 104 5.29 -0.54 5.48
N VAL A 105 5.42 -1.71 6.07
CA VAL A 105 5.58 -2.98 5.35
C VAL A 105 4.45 -3.91 5.75
N VAL A 106 3.75 -4.44 4.76
CA VAL A 106 2.78 -5.52 4.90
C VAL A 106 3.43 -6.82 4.45
N THR A 107 3.24 -7.87 5.22
CA THR A 107 3.59 -9.23 4.79
C THR A 107 2.39 -10.13 4.99
N ALA A 108 2.05 -10.93 4.00
CA ALA A 108 1.01 -11.94 4.11
C ALA A 108 1.28 -13.12 3.18
N ARG A 109 0.58 -14.22 3.40
CA ARG A 109 0.55 -15.34 2.47
C ARG A 109 -0.65 -15.16 1.55
N LEU A 110 -0.39 -15.15 0.25
CA LEU A 110 -1.39 -14.95 -0.79
C LEU A 110 -1.77 -16.29 -1.42
N TYR A 111 -3.05 -16.56 -1.55
CA TYR A 111 -3.60 -17.60 -2.39
C TYR A 111 -4.02 -17.01 -3.73
N LEU A 112 -3.50 -17.58 -4.81
CA LEU A 112 -3.81 -17.19 -6.17
C LEU A 112 -4.33 -18.40 -6.93
N GLN A 113 -5.51 -18.24 -7.55
CA GLN A 113 -6.09 -19.19 -8.51
C GLN A 113 -6.64 -18.41 -9.70
N GLY A 114 -6.37 -18.90 -10.91
CA GLY A 114 -6.83 -18.22 -12.12
C GLY A 114 -6.42 -18.94 -13.39
N VAL A 115 -6.59 -18.23 -14.50
CA VAL A 115 -6.16 -18.68 -15.84
C VAL A 115 -5.23 -17.62 -16.43
N ARG A 116 -4.03 -18.04 -16.83
CA ARG A 116 -3.02 -17.21 -17.48
C ARG A 116 -2.69 -17.77 -18.86
N ALA A 117 -2.88 -16.98 -19.90
CA ALA A 117 -2.65 -17.41 -21.30
C ALA A 117 -3.35 -18.74 -21.67
N GLY A 118 -4.54 -18.99 -21.13
CA GLY A 118 -5.31 -20.20 -21.33
C GLY A 118 -4.96 -21.37 -20.40
N GLU A 119 -3.88 -21.25 -19.62
CA GLU A 119 -3.43 -22.30 -18.71
C GLU A 119 -3.91 -22.03 -17.27
N PRO A 120 -4.52 -23.02 -16.59
CA PRO A 120 -4.86 -22.90 -15.18
C PRO A 120 -3.60 -22.70 -14.33
N THR A 121 -3.71 -21.82 -13.36
CA THR A 121 -2.64 -21.55 -12.41
C THR A 121 -3.21 -21.50 -11.01
N GLU A 122 -2.54 -22.15 -10.06
CA GLU A 122 -2.94 -22.17 -8.65
C GLU A 122 -1.69 -22.35 -7.77
N PHE A 123 -1.48 -21.42 -6.86
CA PHE A 123 -0.38 -21.51 -5.90
C PHE A 123 -0.58 -20.56 -4.72
N ARG A 124 0.26 -20.73 -3.70
CA ARG A 124 0.46 -19.78 -2.62
C ARG A 124 1.87 -19.22 -2.68
N LEU A 125 2.03 -17.99 -2.22
CA LEU A 125 3.32 -17.34 -2.06
C LEU A 125 3.31 -16.44 -0.83
N TRP A 126 4.49 -16.05 -0.33
CA TRP A 126 4.64 -14.92 0.57
C TRP A 126 4.91 -13.66 -0.24
N PHE A 127 4.34 -12.55 0.18
CA PHE A 127 4.71 -11.25 -0.33
C PHE A 127 5.16 -10.29 0.79
N SER A 128 5.84 -9.24 0.38
CA SER A 128 6.25 -8.13 1.22
C SER A 128 6.01 -6.84 0.44
N ASP A 129 5.05 -6.06 0.89
CA ASP A 129 4.57 -4.87 0.21
C ASP A 129 4.89 -3.64 1.06
N THR A 130 5.60 -2.68 0.47
CA THR A 130 6.01 -1.44 1.12
C THR A 130 5.08 -0.31 0.71
N TYR A 131 4.50 0.32 1.72
CA TYR A 131 3.65 1.50 1.60
C TYR A 131 4.41 2.73 2.07
N VAL A 132 4.22 3.84 1.37
CA VAL A 132 4.77 5.15 1.74
C VAL A 132 3.66 6.16 1.94
N ARG A 133 3.86 7.07 2.91
CA ARG A 133 2.91 8.16 3.15
C ARG A 133 3.17 9.29 2.15
N THR A 134 2.13 9.72 1.49
CA THR A 134 2.10 10.89 0.59
C THR A 134 1.14 11.95 1.12
N PRO A 135 1.11 13.16 0.55
CA PRO A 135 0.08 14.16 0.90
C PRO A 135 -1.36 13.68 0.66
N GLN A 136 -1.55 12.66 -0.20
CA GLN A 136 -2.85 12.05 -0.51
C GLN A 136 -3.13 10.77 0.29
N GLY A 137 -2.32 10.47 1.32
CA GLY A 137 -2.41 9.27 2.15
C GLY A 137 -1.39 8.20 1.77
N TRP A 138 -1.56 6.99 2.30
CA TRP A 138 -0.69 5.85 2.04
C TRP A 138 -0.80 5.39 0.58
N ARG A 139 0.36 5.00 -0.01
CA ARG A 139 0.44 4.45 -1.38
C ARG A 139 1.38 3.26 -1.40
N TYR A 140 1.02 2.23 -2.16
CA TYR A 140 1.82 1.04 -2.40
C TYR A 140 2.96 1.36 -3.36
N ALA A 141 4.21 1.33 -2.88
CA ALA A 141 5.37 1.83 -3.61
C ALA A 141 6.33 0.74 -4.08
N PHE A 142 6.44 -0.35 -3.34
CA PHE A 142 7.32 -1.47 -3.72
C PHE A 142 6.75 -2.79 -3.22
N GLY A 143 6.73 -3.80 -4.08
CA GLY A 143 6.32 -5.15 -3.75
C GLY A 143 7.35 -6.18 -4.12
N GLN A 144 7.41 -7.25 -3.31
CA GLN A 144 8.22 -8.43 -3.62
C GLN A 144 7.45 -9.69 -3.27
N ALA A 145 7.34 -10.59 -4.24
CA ALA A 145 6.74 -11.91 -4.07
C ALA A 145 7.82 -12.99 -4.00
N SER A 146 7.62 -13.99 -3.16
CA SER A 146 8.42 -15.22 -3.18
C SER A 146 8.11 -16.05 -4.43
N THR A 147 8.91 -17.08 -4.67
CA THR A 147 8.48 -18.21 -5.53
C THR A 147 7.25 -18.89 -4.91
N PRO A 148 6.47 -19.65 -5.73
CA PRO A 148 5.39 -20.46 -5.21
C PRO A 148 5.85 -21.36 -4.06
N LEU A 149 5.03 -21.44 -3.02
CA LEU A 149 5.27 -22.31 -1.87
C LEU A 149 5.03 -23.78 -2.25
N PRO A 150 5.73 -24.73 -1.61
CA PRO A 150 5.40 -26.14 -1.76
C PRO A 150 3.93 -26.41 -1.36
N PRO A 151 3.27 -27.39 -1.99
CA PRO A 151 1.94 -27.83 -1.54
C PRO A 151 1.94 -28.16 -0.05
N ALA A 152 0.84 -27.84 0.65
CA ALA A 152 0.65 -28.26 2.03
C ALA A 152 0.71 -29.79 2.11
N ARG A 153 1.50 -30.31 3.04
CA ARG A 153 1.57 -31.77 3.30
C ARG A 153 0.35 -32.21 4.09
#